data_ebe1b1420958486d9e3caea4288fc8d1
#
_entry.id   ebe1b1420958486d9e3caea4288fc8d1
#
_cell.length_a   1.000
_cell.length_b   1.000
_cell.length_c   1.000
_cell.angle_alpha   90.00
_cell.angle_beta   90.00
_cell.angle_gamma   90.00
#
_symmetry.space_group_name_H-M   'P 1'
#
loop_
_entity.id
_entity.type
_entity.pdbx_description
1 polymer ?
#
loop_
_entity_poly.entity_id
_entity_poly.type
_entity_poly.pdbx_seq_one_letter_code
_entity_poly.pdbx_strand_id
1 'polypeptide(L)'
;MSVTAVPLRPIKKGSVAKFWAALVLLTLLAVALAWWTTAGFQATTLPSGVRIKPLRQGKGALITANDVVALNYRLHVGTKQAPVIQDSRETGQPFVTTTQGLFPGFADGLQHMRPGGSYVLTLPGGTHVPTQMPGAPFKPSDTLVFEIDVLQVEAGAAQRFLQAQQMQRMQQLQQLQQLQQGRGQGGSPGAGNQAEASEAR
;
A
#
# COMPACT_ATOMS: atom_id res chain seq x y z
N MET A 1 -57.28 -54.53 4.83
CA MET A 1 -56.13 -53.65 4.49
C MET A 1 -56.64 -52.58 3.53
N SER A 2 -56.90 -51.36 4.04
CA SER A 2 -57.44 -50.26 3.20
C SER A 2 -56.28 -49.50 2.57
N VAL A 3 -56.14 -49.64 1.25
CA VAL A 3 -55.15 -48.87 0.49
C VAL A 3 -55.75 -47.46 0.24
N THR A 4 -55.24 -46.46 0.94
CA THR A 4 -55.61 -45.06 0.76
C THR A 4 -55.06 -44.59 -0.57
N ALA A 5 -55.85 -44.53 -1.61
CA ALA A 5 -55.49 -43.93 -2.90
C ALA A 5 -55.38 -42.41 -2.73
N VAL A 6 -54.17 -41.90 -2.77
CA VAL A 6 -53.91 -40.45 -2.81
C VAL A 6 -54.29 -39.92 -4.19
N PRO A 7 -55.22 -39.01 -4.33
CA PRO A 7 -55.61 -38.44 -5.61
C PRO A 7 -54.48 -37.56 -6.17
N LEU A 8 -53.83 -38.04 -7.20
CA LEU A 8 -52.83 -37.24 -7.96
C LEU A 8 -53.65 -36.16 -8.74
N ARG A 9 -53.54 -34.90 -8.32
CA ARG A 9 -54.07 -33.78 -9.07
C ARG A 9 -53.30 -33.60 -10.37
N PRO A 10 -53.98 -33.63 -11.54
CA PRO A 10 -53.32 -33.40 -12.82
C PRO A 10 -52.76 -31.96 -12.87
N ILE A 11 -51.44 -31.84 -13.15
CA ILE A 11 -50.75 -30.57 -13.32
C ILE A 11 -51.33 -29.88 -14.56
N LYS A 12 -51.83 -28.65 -14.43
CA LYS A 12 -52.39 -27.89 -15.56
C LYS A 12 -51.34 -27.72 -16.66
N LYS A 13 -51.68 -28.10 -17.90
CA LYS A 13 -50.85 -27.85 -19.09
C LYS A 13 -50.48 -26.37 -19.14
N GLY A 14 -49.16 -26.05 -19.08
CA GLY A 14 -48.63 -24.67 -19.01
C GLY A 14 -48.02 -24.24 -17.67
N SER A 15 -48.34 -24.93 -16.57
CA SER A 15 -47.70 -24.67 -15.26
C SER A 15 -46.25 -25.04 -15.28
N VAL A 16 -45.89 -26.17 -15.94
CA VAL A 16 -44.52 -26.66 -16.11
C VAL A 16 -43.70 -25.66 -16.97
N ALA A 17 -44.27 -25.18 -18.07
CA ALA A 17 -43.58 -24.19 -18.93
C ALA A 17 -43.32 -22.88 -18.18
N LYS A 18 -44.25 -22.40 -17.37
CA LYS A 18 -44.06 -21.20 -16.52
C LYS A 18 -42.98 -21.42 -15.47
N PHE A 19 -42.93 -22.63 -14.87
CA PHE A 19 -41.88 -23.00 -13.90
C PHE A 19 -40.49 -23.00 -14.56
N TRP A 20 -40.38 -23.59 -15.74
CA TRP A 20 -39.09 -23.58 -16.49
C TRP A 20 -38.70 -22.18 -16.94
N ALA A 21 -39.65 -21.37 -17.40
CA ALA A 21 -39.38 -19.97 -17.75
C ALA A 21 -38.91 -19.15 -16.53
N ALA A 22 -39.52 -19.33 -15.37
CA ALA A 22 -39.08 -18.69 -14.13
C ALA A 22 -37.71 -19.13 -13.68
N LEU A 23 -37.41 -20.42 -13.83
CA LEU A 23 -36.08 -20.97 -13.48
C LEU A 23 -35.00 -20.43 -14.42
N VAL A 24 -35.24 -20.36 -15.72
CA VAL A 24 -34.33 -19.76 -16.71
C VAL A 24 -34.12 -18.27 -16.42
N LEU A 25 -35.17 -17.54 -16.10
CA LEU A 25 -35.08 -16.11 -15.77
C LEU A 25 -34.26 -15.90 -14.48
N LEU A 26 -34.46 -16.72 -13.47
CA LEU A 26 -33.70 -16.67 -12.22
C LEU A 26 -32.23 -17.00 -12.42
N THR A 27 -31.92 -17.99 -13.26
CA THR A 27 -30.52 -18.33 -13.60
C THR A 27 -29.85 -17.20 -14.39
N LEU A 28 -30.52 -16.60 -15.35
CA LEU A 28 -30.00 -15.44 -16.10
C LEU A 28 -29.74 -14.24 -15.19
N LEU A 29 -30.64 -13.98 -14.26
CA LEU A 29 -30.48 -12.91 -13.28
C LEU A 29 -29.33 -13.17 -12.34
N ALA A 30 -29.15 -14.40 -11.87
CA ALA A 30 -28.02 -14.80 -11.05
C ALA A 30 -26.68 -14.66 -11.80
N VAL A 31 -26.62 -15.06 -13.08
CA VAL A 31 -25.44 -14.90 -13.94
C VAL A 31 -25.12 -13.42 -14.16
N ALA A 32 -26.12 -12.61 -14.44
CA ALA A 32 -25.95 -11.15 -14.63
C ALA A 32 -25.42 -10.49 -13.36
N LEU A 33 -25.96 -10.83 -12.18
CA LEU A 33 -25.48 -10.36 -10.88
C LEU A 33 -24.04 -10.81 -10.61
N ALA A 34 -23.72 -12.07 -10.86
CA ALA A 34 -22.38 -12.61 -10.69
C ALA A 34 -21.35 -11.88 -11.59
N TRP A 35 -21.73 -11.61 -12.82
CA TRP A 35 -20.87 -10.87 -13.76
C TRP A 35 -20.63 -9.42 -13.31
N TRP A 36 -21.67 -8.75 -12.85
CA TRP A 36 -21.56 -7.38 -12.37
C TRP A 36 -20.67 -7.27 -11.12
N THR A 37 -20.81 -8.19 -10.18
CA THR A 37 -19.98 -8.19 -8.96
C THR A 37 -18.52 -8.57 -9.22
N THR A 38 -18.23 -9.40 -10.23
CA THR A 38 -16.88 -9.89 -10.52
C THR A 38 -16.07 -8.93 -11.41
N ALA A 39 -16.72 -8.11 -12.23
CA ALA A 39 -16.05 -7.18 -13.14
C ALA A 39 -15.11 -6.19 -12.42
N GLY A 40 -15.44 -5.81 -11.18
CA GLY A 40 -14.65 -4.88 -10.39
C GLY A 40 -13.35 -5.45 -9.78
N PHE A 41 -13.13 -6.76 -9.86
CA PHE A 41 -11.96 -7.43 -9.25
C PHE A 41 -10.93 -7.90 -10.28
N GLN A 42 -11.08 -7.51 -11.52
CA GLN A 42 -10.12 -7.85 -12.57
C GLN A 42 -8.85 -7.01 -12.45
N ALA A 43 -7.70 -7.62 -12.75
CA ALA A 43 -6.45 -6.90 -12.79
C ALA A 43 -6.44 -5.96 -13.99
N THR A 44 -6.11 -4.70 -13.75
CA THR A 44 -5.95 -3.68 -14.80
C THR A 44 -4.47 -3.39 -14.98
N THR A 45 -4.01 -3.36 -16.22
CA THR A 45 -2.65 -2.93 -16.55
C THR A 45 -2.70 -1.48 -17.04
N LEU A 46 -1.92 -0.63 -16.39
CA LEU A 46 -1.80 0.79 -16.75
C LEU A 46 -0.90 0.96 -17.97
N PRO A 47 -0.97 2.10 -18.67
CA PRO A 47 -0.07 2.41 -19.79
C PRO A 47 1.41 2.40 -19.39
N SER A 48 1.72 2.67 -18.15
CA SER A 48 3.05 2.57 -17.55
C SER A 48 3.57 1.13 -17.39
N GLY A 49 2.74 0.10 -17.67
CA GLY A 49 3.07 -1.32 -17.44
C GLY A 49 2.80 -1.80 -16.03
N VAL A 50 2.44 -0.92 -15.12
CA VAL A 50 2.05 -1.25 -13.75
C VAL A 50 0.72 -2.00 -13.76
N ARG A 51 0.62 -3.07 -12.97
CA ARG A 51 -0.61 -3.87 -12.85
C ARG A 51 -1.23 -3.68 -11.47
N ILE A 52 -2.52 -3.39 -11.45
CA ILE A 52 -3.30 -3.22 -10.23
C ILE A 52 -4.40 -4.27 -10.21
N LYS A 53 -4.45 -5.04 -9.14
CA LYS A 53 -5.54 -6.00 -8.90
C LYS A 53 -6.23 -5.63 -7.59
N PRO A 54 -7.48 -5.17 -7.62
CA PRO A 54 -8.23 -4.96 -6.39
C PRO A 54 -8.57 -6.31 -5.75
N LEU A 55 -8.30 -6.44 -4.45
CA LEU A 55 -8.75 -7.55 -3.61
C LEU A 55 -10.05 -7.17 -2.90
N ARG A 56 -10.14 -5.91 -2.53
CA ARG A 56 -11.34 -5.28 -1.95
C ARG A 56 -11.43 -3.87 -2.50
N GLN A 57 -12.55 -3.53 -3.09
CA GLN A 57 -12.75 -2.17 -3.59
C GLN A 57 -12.94 -1.19 -2.43
N GLY A 58 -12.23 -0.07 -2.51
CA GLY A 58 -12.44 1.07 -1.64
C GLY A 58 -13.67 1.88 -2.06
N LYS A 59 -14.03 2.84 -1.22
CA LYS A 59 -15.16 3.75 -1.43
C LYS A 59 -14.66 5.19 -1.54
N GLY A 60 -15.42 6.05 -2.23
CA GLY A 60 -15.09 7.46 -2.38
C GLY A 60 -14.30 7.78 -3.66
N ALA A 61 -13.68 8.95 -3.69
CA ALA A 61 -12.90 9.44 -4.82
C ALA A 61 -11.58 8.65 -4.99
N LEU A 62 -11.03 8.69 -6.19
CA LEU A 62 -9.66 8.22 -6.43
C LEU A 62 -8.66 9.14 -5.74
N ILE A 63 -7.54 8.57 -5.34
CA ILE A 63 -6.42 9.31 -4.75
C ILE A 63 -5.81 10.22 -5.83
N THR A 64 -5.52 11.45 -5.45
CA THR A 64 -4.89 12.44 -6.33
C THR A 64 -3.46 12.77 -5.89
N ALA A 65 -2.72 13.48 -6.76
CA ALA A 65 -1.36 13.92 -6.45
C ALA A 65 -1.28 14.90 -5.26
N ASN A 66 -2.41 15.52 -4.90
CA ASN A 66 -2.48 16.51 -3.83
C ASN A 66 -2.92 15.93 -2.48
N ASP A 67 -3.11 14.63 -2.39
CA ASP A 67 -3.63 13.95 -1.21
C ASP A 67 -2.51 13.37 -0.36
N VAL A 68 -2.77 13.29 0.95
CA VAL A 68 -1.98 12.50 1.89
C VAL A 68 -2.70 11.17 2.12
N VAL A 69 -1.95 10.09 2.05
CA VAL A 69 -2.48 8.73 2.16
C VAL A 69 -1.84 8.01 3.33
N ALA A 70 -2.66 7.47 4.22
CA ALA A 70 -2.25 6.52 5.23
C ALA A 70 -2.57 5.10 4.74
N LEU A 71 -1.57 4.27 4.63
CA LEU A 71 -1.69 2.91 4.12
C LEU A 71 -0.79 1.93 4.87
N ASN A 72 -1.12 0.66 4.78
CA ASN A 72 -0.20 -0.42 5.11
C ASN A 72 0.20 -1.13 3.84
N TYR A 73 1.44 -1.59 3.78
CA TYR A 73 1.92 -2.37 2.64
C TYR A 73 2.78 -3.54 3.08
N ARG A 74 2.80 -4.58 2.26
CA ARG A 74 3.76 -5.68 2.30
C ARG A 74 4.45 -5.78 0.94
N LEU A 75 5.77 -5.87 0.97
CA LEU A 75 6.61 -5.96 -0.21
C LEU A 75 7.08 -7.40 -0.42
N HIS A 76 6.90 -7.89 -1.63
CA HIS A 76 7.42 -9.16 -2.13
C HIS A 76 8.25 -8.91 -3.40
N VAL A 77 9.23 -9.77 -3.66
CA VAL A 77 9.99 -9.73 -4.92
C VAL A 77 9.58 -10.91 -5.81
N GLY A 78 9.29 -10.61 -7.06
CA GLY A 78 8.88 -11.58 -8.07
C GLY A 78 7.39 -11.86 -8.06
N THR A 79 6.87 -12.52 -7.05
CA THR A 79 5.47 -12.91 -6.96
C THR A 79 4.88 -12.63 -5.58
N LYS A 80 3.54 -12.55 -5.51
CA LYS A 80 2.81 -12.39 -4.25
C LYS A 80 3.06 -13.54 -3.25
N GLN A 81 3.38 -14.72 -3.73
CA GLN A 81 3.65 -15.93 -2.92
C GLN A 81 5.08 -15.97 -2.38
N ALA A 82 5.96 -15.08 -2.85
CA ALA A 82 7.32 -14.97 -2.34
C ALA A 82 7.31 -14.49 -0.86
N PRO A 83 8.38 -14.74 -0.12
CA PRO A 83 8.50 -14.22 1.25
C PRO A 83 8.33 -12.71 1.31
N VAL A 84 7.73 -12.21 2.40
CA VAL A 84 7.63 -10.78 2.67
C VAL A 84 9.02 -10.26 2.99
N ILE A 85 9.45 -9.23 2.28
CA ILE A 85 10.75 -8.57 2.50
C ILE A 85 10.58 -7.39 3.45
N GLN A 86 9.45 -6.70 3.36
CA GLN A 86 9.15 -5.54 4.19
C GLN A 86 7.64 -5.50 4.48
N ASP A 87 7.29 -5.31 5.75
CA ASP A 87 5.91 -5.08 6.19
C ASP A 87 5.86 -3.79 7.00
N SER A 88 5.08 -2.81 6.53
CA SER A 88 4.92 -1.54 7.25
C SER A 88 4.20 -1.70 8.59
N ARG A 89 3.48 -2.80 8.80
CA ARG A 89 2.76 -3.08 10.04
C ARG A 89 3.67 -3.42 11.21
N GLU A 90 4.92 -3.84 10.93
CA GLU A 90 5.92 -4.14 11.96
C GLU A 90 6.26 -2.91 12.82
N THR A 91 6.09 -1.70 12.25
CA THR A 91 6.31 -0.45 12.98
C THR A 91 5.15 -0.08 13.92
N GLY A 92 4.02 -0.79 13.86
CA GLY A 92 2.81 -0.51 14.62
C GLY A 92 2.08 0.77 14.21
N GLN A 93 2.57 1.49 13.19
CA GLN A 93 1.96 2.71 12.69
C GLN A 93 1.76 2.63 11.17
N PRO A 94 0.67 3.23 10.64
CA PRO A 94 0.46 3.31 9.20
C PRO A 94 1.57 4.11 8.52
N PHE A 95 1.94 3.68 7.33
CA PHE A 95 2.82 4.46 6.47
C PHE A 95 2.04 5.63 5.88
N VAL A 96 2.42 6.85 6.26
CA VAL A 96 1.79 8.09 5.79
C VAL A 96 2.67 8.73 4.74
N THR A 97 2.12 8.98 3.57
CA THR A 97 2.86 9.49 2.42
C THR A 97 1.98 10.32 1.49
N THR A 98 2.63 10.98 0.54
CA THR A 98 1.99 11.57 -0.64
C THR A 98 2.46 10.81 -1.87
N THR A 99 1.85 11.05 -3.04
CA THR A 99 2.35 10.48 -4.29
C THR A 99 3.71 11.06 -4.72
N GLN A 100 4.07 12.24 -4.16
CA GLN A 100 5.36 12.88 -4.42
C GLN A 100 6.46 12.18 -3.60
N GLY A 101 7.55 11.83 -4.25
CA GLY A 101 8.69 11.14 -3.60
C GLY A 101 8.57 9.62 -3.52
N LEU A 102 7.50 9.04 -4.04
CA LEU A 102 7.38 7.60 -4.26
C LEU A 102 7.98 7.18 -5.61
N PHE A 103 8.21 5.87 -5.77
CA PHE A 103 8.57 5.31 -7.07
C PHE A 103 7.50 5.68 -8.11
N PRO A 104 7.88 6.06 -9.33
CA PRO A 104 6.91 6.50 -10.33
C PRO A 104 5.76 5.51 -10.56
N GLY A 105 6.07 4.21 -10.64
CA GLY A 105 5.04 3.19 -10.79
C GLY A 105 4.17 3.00 -9.55
N PHE A 106 4.71 3.22 -8.34
CA PHE A 106 3.93 3.16 -7.11
C PHE A 106 2.97 4.36 -7.01
N ALA A 107 3.47 5.55 -7.35
CA ALA A 107 2.67 6.77 -7.37
C ALA A 107 1.52 6.68 -8.40
N ASP A 108 1.81 6.16 -9.61
CA ASP A 108 0.81 5.93 -10.65
C ASP A 108 -0.24 4.91 -10.18
N GLY A 109 0.20 3.79 -9.61
CA GLY A 109 -0.70 2.79 -9.04
C GLY A 109 -1.59 3.34 -7.94
N LEU A 110 -1.05 4.15 -7.03
CA LEU A 110 -1.77 4.72 -5.90
C LEU A 110 -2.93 5.63 -6.35
N GLN A 111 -2.74 6.39 -7.44
CA GLN A 111 -3.77 7.26 -8.00
C GLN A 111 -4.98 6.51 -8.58
N HIS A 112 -4.86 5.21 -8.79
CA HIS A 112 -5.96 4.34 -9.23
C HIS A 112 -6.64 3.59 -8.06
N MET A 113 -6.27 3.90 -6.82
CA MET A 113 -6.83 3.30 -5.62
C MET A 113 -7.84 4.23 -4.93
N ARG A 114 -8.62 3.65 -4.02
CA ARG A 114 -9.64 4.35 -3.23
C ARG A 114 -9.48 4.07 -1.74
N PRO A 115 -9.87 4.99 -0.87
CA PRO A 115 -9.86 4.77 0.58
C PRO A 115 -10.61 3.50 1.00
N GLY A 116 -10.09 2.78 1.99
CA GLY A 116 -10.69 1.55 2.51
C GLY A 116 -10.54 0.34 1.59
N GLY A 117 -9.87 0.47 0.46
CA GLY A 117 -9.60 -0.63 -0.47
C GLY A 117 -8.32 -1.41 -0.13
N SER A 118 -8.27 -2.66 -0.64
CA SER A 118 -7.08 -3.50 -0.60
C SER A 118 -6.69 -3.90 -2.02
N TYR A 119 -5.42 -3.75 -2.36
CA TYR A 119 -4.94 -3.90 -3.73
C TYR A 119 -3.64 -4.68 -3.77
N VAL A 120 -3.41 -5.38 -4.87
CA VAL A 120 -2.09 -5.90 -5.23
C VAL A 120 -1.57 -5.05 -6.38
N LEU A 121 -0.46 -4.39 -6.14
CA LEU A 121 0.24 -3.56 -7.11
C LEU A 121 1.50 -4.31 -7.55
N THR A 122 1.63 -4.56 -8.85
CA THR A 122 2.82 -5.20 -9.43
C THR A 122 3.56 -4.17 -10.28
N LEU A 123 4.79 -3.88 -9.88
CA LEU A 123 5.70 -3.00 -10.59
C LEU A 123 6.73 -3.83 -11.35
N PRO A 124 6.73 -3.82 -12.68
CA PRO A 124 7.79 -4.45 -13.44
C PRO A 124 9.12 -3.76 -13.16
N GLY A 125 10.20 -4.53 -13.08
CA GLY A 125 11.56 -4.01 -12.91
C GLY A 125 11.98 -3.03 -14.02
N GLY A 126 13.05 -2.33 -13.79
CA GLY A 126 13.59 -1.32 -14.72
C GLY A 126 13.08 0.08 -14.41
N THR A 127 12.13 0.59 -15.18
CA THR A 127 11.69 2.00 -15.13
C THR A 127 11.04 2.42 -13.81
N HIS A 128 10.42 1.46 -13.10
CA HIS A 128 9.62 1.76 -11.89
C HIS A 128 10.36 1.52 -10.57
N VAL A 129 11.52 0.89 -10.64
CA VAL A 129 12.34 0.57 -9.46
C VAL A 129 13.59 1.47 -9.50
N PRO A 130 13.91 2.18 -8.40
CA PRO A 130 15.09 3.04 -8.37
C PRO A 130 16.36 2.24 -8.59
N THR A 131 17.24 2.75 -9.44
CA THR A 131 18.55 2.14 -9.73
C THR A 131 19.54 2.30 -8.60
N GLN A 132 19.32 3.27 -7.70
CA GLN A 132 20.21 3.60 -6.59
C GLN A 132 19.45 3.55 -5.27
N MET A 133 19.40 2.37 -4.67
CA MET A 133 18.92 2.18 -3.30
C MET A 133 19.93 1.32 -2.54
N PRO A 134 20.99 1.94 -1.97
CA PRO A 134 21.98 1.20 -1.21
C PRO A 134 21.32 0.42 -0.06
N GLY A 135 21.59 -0.89 0.01
CA GLY A 135 21.00 -1.75 1.05
C GLY A 135 19.60 -2.28 0.77
N ALA A 136 18.99 -1.97 -0.38
CA ALA A 136 17.71 -2.57 -0.75
C ALA A 136 17.86 -4.09 -0.98
N PRO A 137 16.94 -4.91 -0.48
CA PRO A 137 16.99 -6.37 -0.61
C PRO A 137 16.52 -6.86 -1.99
N PHE A 138 16.48 -6.00 -2.99
CA PHE A 138 16.05 -6.30 -4.36
C PHE A 138 16.90 -5.55 -5.38
N LYS A 139 16.90 -6.03 -6.61
CA LYS A 139 17.61 -5.43 -7.75
C LYS A 139 16.68 -4.53 -8.56
N PRO A 140 17.20 -3.53 -9.29
CA PRO A 140 16.39 -2.67 -10.16
C PRO A 140 15.62 -3.43 -11.25
N SER A 141 16.12 -4.61 -11.68
CA SER A 141 15.47 -5.47 -12.67
C SER A 141 14.34 -6.32 -12.10
N ASP A 142 14.23 -6.40 -10.78
CA ASP A 142 13.27 -7.30 -10.14
C ASP A 142 11.86 -6.72 -10.22
N THR A 143 10.88 -7.60 -10.40
CA THR A 143 9.49 -7.22 -10.27
C THR A 143 9.14 -7.09 -8.80
N LEU A 144 8.59 -5.95 -8.41
CA LEU A 144 8.12 -5.71 -7.05
C LEU A 144 6.61 -5.90 -6.97
N VAL A 145 6.16 -6.62 -5.97
CA VAL A 145 4.74 -6.86 -5.70
C VAL A 145 4.41 -6.29 -4.33
N PHE A 146 3.53 -5.31 -4.31
CA PHE A 146 3.04 -4.68 -3.10
C PHE A 146 1.61 -5.12 -2.83
N GLU A 147 1.35 -5.62 -1.63
CA GLU A 147 0.00 -5.73 -1.10
C GLU A 147 -0.28 -4.45 -0.30
N ILE A 148 -1.26 -3.68 -0.70
CA ILE A 148 -1.54 -2.35 -0.17
C ILE A 148 -2.95 -2.34 0.42
N ASP A 149 -3.06 -1.92 1.69
CA ASP A 149 -4.32 -1.59 2.32
C ASP A 149 -4.39 -0.07 2.52
N VAL A 150 -5.23 0.62 1.77
CA VAL A 150 -5.46 2.05 1.92
C VAL A 150 -6.40 2.27 3.10
N LEU A 151 -5.89 2.88 4.16
CA LEU A 151 -6.65 3.11 5.39
C LEU A 151 -7.44 4.41 5.32
N GLN A 152 -6.75 5.51 5.03
CA GLN A 152 -7.33 6.84 5.03
C GLN A 152 -6.66 7.71 3.96
N VAL A 153 -7.43 8.65 3.43
CA VAL A 153 -6.94 9.66 2.48
C VAL A 153 -7.40 11.04 2.97
N GLU A 154 -6.45 11.96 3.10
CA GLU A 154 -6.72 13.35 3.42
C GLU A 154 -6.55 14.18 2.15
N ALA A 155 -7.67 14.63 1.60
CA ALA A 155 -7.71 15.34 0.34
C ALA A 155 -7.05 16.72 0.42
N GLY A 156 -6.22 17.06 -0.57
CA GLY A 156 -5.56 18.35 -0.69
C GLY A 156 -4.53 18.66 0.40
N ALA A 157 -4.12 17.70 1.21
CA ALA A 157 -3.22 17.91 2.35
C ALA A 157 -1.74 17.79 1.99
N ALA A 158 -1.37 17.40 0.77
CA ALA A 158 0.00 17.08 0.40
C ALA A 158 0.98 18.23 0.64
N GLN A 159 0.62 19.47 0.27
CA GLN A 159 1.51 20.61 0.46
C GLN A 159 1.77 20.90 1.94
N ARG A 160 0.73 20.89 2.78
CA ARG A 160 0.86 21.08 4.24
C ARG A 160 1.73 19.99 4.87
N PHE A 161 1.54 18.76 4.45
CA PHE A 161 2.33 17.63 4.91
C PHE A 161 3.82 17.76 4.54
N LEU A 162 4.12 18.13 3.30
CA LEU A 162 5.49 18.33 2.84
C LEU A 162 6.18 19.50 3.56
N GLN A 163 5.47 20.61 3.79
CA GLN A 163 6.00 21.74 4.55
C GLN A 163 6.29 21.36 6.00
N ALA A 164 5.38 20.64 6.65
CA ALA A 164 5.59 20.14 8.02
C ALA A 164 6.82 19.20 8.09
N GLN A 165 6.98 18.32 7.13
CA GLN A 165 8.13 17.42 7.05
C GLN A 165 9.45 18.17 6.84
N GLN A 166 9.45 19.23 6.01
CA GLN A 166 10.62 20.08 5.81
C GLN A 166 11.01 20.81 7.11
N MET A 167 10.02 21.38 7.81
CA MET A 167 10.27 22.05 9.09
C MET A 167 10.85 21.10 10.14
N GLN A 168 10.31 19.90 10.26
CA GLN A 168 10.85 18.87 11.16
C GLN A 168 12.31 18.52 10.83
N ARG A 169 12.61 18.35 9.55
CA ARG A 169 13.99 18.06 9.09
C ARG A 169 14.95 19.20 9.44
N MET A 170 14.52 20.46 9.25
CA MET A 170 15.35 21.62 9.60
C MET A 170 15.61 21.71 11.11
N GLN A 171 14.60 21.48 11.94
CA GLN A 171 14.76 21.43 13.40
C GLN A 171 15.74 20.34 13.83
N GLN A 172 15.64 19.14 13.24
CA GLN A 172 16.54 18.05 13.53
C GLN A 172 17.99 18.37 13.14
N LEU A 173 18.21 19.01 11.99
CA LEU A 173 19.54 19.44 11.57
C LEU A 173 20.12 20.49 12.51
N GLN A 174 19.33 21.48 12.96
CA GLN A 174 19.77 22.47 13.93
C GLN A 174 20.17 21.83 15.27
N GLN A 175 19.38 20.87 15.74
CA GLN A 175 19.68 20.14 16.97
C GLN A 175 21.00 19.35 16.85
N LEU A 176 21.23 18.68 15.72
CA LEU A 176 22.50 17.98 15.46
C LEU A 176 23.71 18.93 15.42
N GLN A 177 23.55 20.13 14.82
CA GLN A 177 24.61 21.15 14.81
C GLN A 177 24.93 21.67 16.21
N GLN A 178 23.93 21.91 17.06
CA GLN A 178 24.14 22.30 18.44
C GLN A 178 24.89 21.24 19.25
N LEU A 179 24.55 19.96 19.04
CA LEU A 179 25.26 18.85 19.72
C LEU A 179 26.72 18.76 19.28
N GLN A 180 27.03 19.05 18.03
CA GLN A 180 28.41 19.06 17.52
C GLN A 180 29.23 20.24 18.08
N GLN A 181 28.62 21.43 18.16
CA GLN A 181 29.26 22.61 18.73
C GLN A 181 29.51 22.46 20.24
N GLY A 182 28.59 21.85 20.98
CA GLY A 182 28.77 21.58 22.41
C GLY A 182 29.88 20.55 22.71
N ARG A 183 30.15 19.65 21.77
CA ARG A 183 31.21 18.64 21.91
C ARG A 183 32.62 19.18 21.61
N GLY A 184 32.71 20.28 20.84
CA GLY A 184 33.99 20.94 20.51
C GLY A 184 34.54 21.83 21.61
N GLN A 185 33.73 22.26 22.60
CA GLN A 185 34.12 23.20 23.66
C GLN A 185 34.50 22.53 25.00
N GLY A 186 34.40 21.21 25.11
CA GLY A 186 34.71 20.44 26.35
C GLY A 186 36.08 19.76 26.37
N GLY A 187 36.98 20.05 25.43
CA GLY A 187 38.27 19.39 25.34
C GLY A 187 39.46 20.34 25.30
N SER A 188 39.62 21.17 26.32
CA SER A 188 40.94 21.78 26.61
C SER A 188 41.61 20.94 27.69
N PRO A 189 42.64 20.14 27.38
CA PRO A 189 43.49 19.60 28.42
C PRO A 189 44.33 20.75 28.93
N GLY A 190 44.10 21.14 30.17
CA GLY A 190 44.98 22.06 30.88
C GLY A 190 46.41 21.57 30.81
N ALA A 191 47.23 22.36 30.12
CA ALA A 191 48.67 22.35 30.27
C ALA A 191 49.01 22.78 31.69
N GLY A 192 49.16 21.81 32.56
CA GLY A 192 49.74 21.98 33.90
C GLY A 192 51.21 21.82 33.82
N ASN A 193 51.86 22.93 33.70
CA ASN A 193 53.21 23.27 34.04
C ASN A 193 53.68 22.59 35.33
N GLN A 194 54.90 21.96 35.27
CA GLN A 194 55.85 22.01 36.37
C GLN A 194 57.22 21.60 35.88
N ALA A 195 57.98 22.63 35.56
CA ALA A 195 59.43 22.66 35.69
C ALA A 195 59.80 22.81 37.16
N GLU A 196 61.05 22.56 37.46
CA GLU A 196 61.83 22.78 38.70
C GLU A 196 61.80 21.57 39.65
N ALA A 197 62.88 21.04 40.05
CA ALA A 197 64.13 21.59 40.52
C ALA A 197 65.12 20.47 40.71
N SER A 198 66.31 20.71 40.29
CA SER A 198 67.52 20.98 41.10
C SER A 198 68.09 19.71 41.74
N GLU A 199 69.28 19.47 41.28
CA GLU A 199 70.57 19.65 41.95
C GLU A 199 70.94 18.67 43.11
N ALA A 200 72.04 18.13 42.99
CA ALA A 200 73.07 17.83 43.99
C ALA A 200 73.17 16.37 44.49
N ARG A 201 74.14 15.79 44.11
CA ARG A 201 75.38 15.12 44.70
C ARG A 201 75.66 13.73 44.26
#